data_855fe8f0fcfeb5b3915712c7be6fafd8
#
_entry.id   855fe8f0fcfeb5b3915712c7be6fafd8
#
_cell.length_a   1.000
_cell.length_b   1.000
_cell.length_c   1.000
_cell.angle_alpha   90.00
_cell.angle_beta   90.00
_cell.angle_gamma   90.00
#
_symmetry.space_group_name_H-M   'P 1'
#
loop_
_entity.id
_entity.type
_entity.pdbx_description
1 polymer ?
#
loop_
_entity_poly.entity_id
_entity_poly.type
_entity_poly.pdbx_seq_one_letter_code
_entity_poly.pdbx_strand_id
1 'polypeptide(L)'
;MKLTIKDIAARCNVGKSTVSRVLNNDPKVSVQTRERVQAVIDKLGFQPNQSARAMRGASSPVVGIIVTRLNSTAESQTLSMILQQLYAQNIIPLIVESQFQPELVIRHFALFRQRRVDGVILFGFSQLSLEIVQQWRGSLVTVARAYPNIPAIYYDDENAIRTLMTKLYQQGHRNIAYLGVNDQDETTGHDRNRSYLAFCNSHQIPANLVEAELTIESGYLQMPKLMRKPVSAILCASSSLAISALKYLQENQQNLPLACIGQNVLLQCFATNLLTLDFGYPQAGKWAVELLLTQLGGKTTTEQRKVPVNLS
;
A
#
# COMPACT_ATOMS: atom_id res chain seq x y z
N MET A 1 -38.35 -0.18 5.89
CA MET A 1 -38.76 -0.34 4.48
C MET A 1 -37.84 0.53 3.61
N LYS A 2 -37.19 -0.02 2.60
CA LYS A 2 -36.21 0.72 1.80
C LYS A 2 -36.93 1.64 0.81
N LEU A 3 -36.77 2.97 0.96
CA LEU A 3 -37.40 3.98 0.07
C LEU A 3 -36.92 3.79 -1.37
N THR A 4 -37.82 3.97 -2.33
CA THR A 4 -37.55 3.85 -3.77
C THR A 4 -37.80 5.19 -4.49
N ILE A 5 -37.29 5.34 -5.72
CA ILE A 5 -37.60 6.50 -6.58
C ILE A 5 -39.12 6.68 -6.76
N LYS A 6 -39.88 5.56 -6.75
CA LYS A 6 -41.36 5.60 -6.85
C LYS A 6 -41.98 6.28 -5.64
N ASP A 7 -41.44 6.04 -4.44
CA ASP A 7 -41.94 6.63 -3.21
C ASP A 7 -41.65 8.14 -3.14
N ILE A 8 -40.45 8.55 -3.60
CA ILE A 8 -40.12 9.99 -3.73
C ILE A 8 -41.01 10.68 -4.76
N ALA A 9 -41.18 10.05 -5.93
CA ALA A 9 -42.03 10.60 -7.00
C ALA A 9 -43.47 10.84 -6.53
N ALA A 10 -44.05 9.86 -5.82
CA ALA A 10 -45.39 9.99 -5.24
C ALA A 10 -45.49 11.13 -4.22
N ARG A 11 -44.49 11.27 -3.33
CA ARG A 11 -44.48 12.34 -2.31
C ARG A 11 -44.26 13.75 -2.86
N CYS A 12 -43.56 13.85 -4.00
CA CYS A 12 -43.36 15.14 -4.70
C CYS A 12 -44.42 15.44 -5.74
N ASN A 13 -45.37 14.55 -5.95
CA ASN A 13 -46.37 14.63 -7.03
C ASN A 13 -45.73 14.90 -8.41
N VAL A 14 -44.71 14.12 -8.75
CA VAL A 14 -43.99 14.19 -10.03
C VAL A 14 -43.78 12.78 -10.62
N GLY A 15 -43.43 12.70 -11.89
CA GLY A 15 -43.10 11.44 -12.52
C GLY A 15 -41.75 10.87 -12.03
N LYS A 16 -41.54 9.53 -12.06
CA LYS A 16 -40.28 8.89 -11.76
C LYS A 16 -39.11 9.42 -12.61
N SER A 17 -39.38 9.74 -13.87
CA SER A 17 -38.43 10.38 -14.78
C SER A 17 -37.98 11.76 -14.30
N THR A 18 -38.88 12.55 -13.71
CA THR A 18 -38.57 13.87 -13.15
C THR A 18 -37.66 13.74 -11.92
N VAL A 19 -37.97 12.83 -10.98
CA VAL A 19 -37.07 12.54 -9.85
C VAL A 19 -35.70 12.09 -10.34
N SER A 20 -35.65 11.21 -11.34
CA SER A 20 -34.40 10.75 -11.94
C SER A 20 -33.58 11.89 -12.58
N ARG A 21 -34.25 12.85 -13.26
CA ARG A 21 -33.57 14.02 -13.84
C ARG A 21 -33.03 14.95 -12.76
N VAL A 22 -33.80 15.17 -11.67
CA VAL A 22 -33.30 15.95 -10.51
C VAL A 22 -32.04 15.32 -9.92
N LEU A 23 -32.05 14.02 -9.68
CA LEU A 23 -30.90 13.28 -9.14
C LEU A 23 -29.66 13.31 -10.05
N ASN A 24 -29.86 13.53 -11.37
CA ASN A 24 -28.80 13.64 -12.36
C ASN A 24 -28.42 15.09 -12.73
N ASN A 25 -28.93 16.06 -12.00
CA ASN A 25 -28.75 17.51 -12.28
C ASN A 25 -29.11 17.94 -13.72
N ASP A 26 -30.11 17.31 -14.35
CA ASP A 26 -30.52 17.60 -15.71
C ASP A 26 -31.03 19.06 -15.81
N PRO A 27 -30.44 19.91 -16.69
CA PRO A 27 -30.83 21.31 -16.83
C PRO A 27 -32.27 21.51 -17.32
N LYS A 28 -32.92 20.49 -17.86
CA LYS A 28 -34.29 20.53 -18.34
C LYS A 28 -35.34 20.52 -17.22
N VAL A 29 -34.92 20.39 -15.95
CA VAL A 29 -35.83 20.46 -14.78
C VAL A 29 -35.84 21.88 -14.23
N SER A 30 -37.06 22.48 -14.07
CA SER A 30 -37.17 23.80 -13.47
C SER A 30 -36.62 23.88 -12.05
N VAL A 31 -36.08 25.04 -11.68
CA VAL A 31 -35.48 25.29 -10.35
C VAL A 31 -36.49 24.93 -9.25
N GLN A 32 -37.71 25.38 -9.34
CA GLN A 32 -38.77 25.11 -8.37
C GLN A 32 -39.06 23.60 -8.18
N THR A 33 -39.08 22.83 -9.28
CA THR A 33 -39.28 21.38 -9.21
C THR A 33 -38.06 20.69 -8.59
N ARG A 34 -36.85 21.14 -8.89
CA ARG A 34 -35.62 20.64 -8.34
C ARG A 34 -35.58 20.82 -6.83
N GLU A 35 -35.84 22.03 -6.35
CA GLU A 35 -35.85 22.35 -4.92
C GLU A 35 -36.87 21.51 -4.15
N ARG A 36 -38.10 21.39 -4.68
CA ARG A 36 -39.15 20.58 -4.07
C ARG A 36 -38.79 19.11 -3.94
N VAL A 37 -38.20 18.53 -4.99
CA VAL A 37 -37.78 17.12 -4.98
C VAL A 37 -36.57 16.93 -4.05
N GLN A 38 -35.62 17.86 -4.08
CA GLN A 38 -34.41 17.79 -3.23
C GLN A 38 -34.82 17.89 -1.74
N ALA A 39 -35.70 18.79 -1.37
CA ALA A 39 -36.17 18.91 0.01
C ALA A 39 -36.82 17.63 0.54
N VAL A 40 -37.56 16.89 -0.31
CA VAL A 40 -38.12 15.58 0.09
C VAL A 40 -37.06 14.51 0.20
N ILE A 41 -36.08 14.49 -0.70
CA ILE A 41 -34.94 13.57 -0.66
C ILE A 41 -34.16 13.77 0.64
N ASP A 42 -33.82 15.01 0.99
CA ASP A 42 -33.03 15.37 2.18
C ASP A 42 -33.81 15.05 3.46
N LYS A 43 -35.12 15.40 3.51
CA LYS A 43 -35.96 15.09 4.66
C LYS A 43 -36.12 13.61 4.95
N LEU A 44 -36.09 12.75 3.91
CA LEU A 44 -36.29 11.31 4.04
C LEU A 44 -35.01 10.52 4.09
N GLY A 45 -33.84 11.17 3.95
CA GLY A 45 -32.54 10.52 3.85
C GLY A 45 -32.47 9.53 2.66
N PHE A 46 -33.23 9.83 1.57
CA PHE A 46 -33.24 8.91 0.44
C PHE A 46 -31.92 8.92 -0.31
N GLN A 47 -31.25 7.78 -0.34
CA GLN A 47 -30.07 7.56 -1.16
C GLN A 47 -30.45 6.73 -2.40
N PRO A 48 -30.21 7.26 -3.61
CA PRO A 48 -30.43 6.52 -4.85
C PRO A 48 -29.62 5.22 -4.84
N ASN A 49 -30.22 4.11 -5.26
CA ASN A 49 -29.52 2.84 -5.37
C ASN A 49 -28.40 2.97 -6.42
N GLN A 50 -27.15 2.84 -5.98
CA GLN A 50 -25.95 2.92 -6.86
C GLN A 50 -26.04 1.94 -8.03
N SER A 51 -26.61 0.74 -7.83
CA SER A 51 -26.84 -0.23 -8.90
C SER A 51 -27.77 0.29 -10.01
N ALA A 52 -28.75 1.12 -9.65
CA ALA A 52 -29.67 1.75 -10.64
C ALA A 52 -29.03 2.96 -11.35
N ARG A 53 -28.00 3.58 -10.76
CA ARG A 53 -27.16 4.62 -11.39
C ARG A 53 -26.15 4.00 -12.37
N ALA A 54 -25.50 2.91 -11.98
CA ALA A 54 -24.57 2.17 -12.84
C ALA A 54 -25.23 1.69 -14.15
N MET A 55 -26.49 1.29 -14.10
CA MET A 55 -27.24 0.91 -15.32
C MET A 55 -27.51 2.09 -16.29
N ARG A 56 -27.19 3.34 -15.92
CA ARG A 56 -27.43 4.55 -16.73
C ARG A 56 -26.16 5.32 -17.09
N GLY A 57 -24.96 4.72 -16.93
CA GLY A 57 -23.69 5.33 -17.35
C GLY A 57 -23.18 6.50 -16.48
N ALA A 58 -23.73 6.71 -15.29
CA ALA A 58 -23.39 7.84 -14.40
C ALA A 58 -22.88 7.41 -13.01
N SER A 59 -22.20 6.25 -12.89
CA SER A 59 -21.58 5.88 -11.61
C SER A 59 -20.08 6.17 -11.64
N SER A 60 -19.58 6.78 -10.55
CA SER A 60 -18.13 6.88 -10.35
C SER A 60 -17.55 5.48 -10.32
N PRO A 61 -16.43 5.21 -11.01
CA PRO A 61 -15.77 3.91 -10.94
C PRO A 61 -15.40 3.55 -9.49
N VAL A 62 -15.38 2.27 -9.18
CA VAL A 62 -14.98 1.75 -7.87
C VAL A 62 -13.71 0.94 -8.04
N VAL A 63 -12.67 1.27 -7.29
CA VAL A 63 -11.39 0.54 -7.28
C VAL A 63 -11.23 -0.18 -5.95
N GLY A 64 -11.02 -1.49 -6.01
CA GLY A 64 -10.64 -2.31 -4.86
C GLY A 64 -9.15 -2.17 -4.56
N ILE A 65 -8.81 -2.05 -3.30
CA ILE A 65 -7.42 -2.01 -2.85
C ILE A 65 -7.26 -3.08 -1.78
N ILE A 66 -6.38 -4.05 -2.01
CA ILE A 66 -6.06 -5.09 -1.04
C ILE A 66 -4.64 -4.81 -0.53
N VAL A 67 -4.54 -4.31 0.69
CA VAL A 67 -3.27 -4.14 1.40
C VAL A 67 -2.93 -5.40 2.20
N THR A 68 -1.66 -5.59 2.58
CA THR A 68 -1.31 -6.70 3.48
C THR A 68 -1.59 -6.31 4.93
N ARG A 69 -1.23 -5.07 5.33
CA ARG A 69 -1.41 -4.54 6.68
C ARG A 69 -1.65 -3.04 6.67
N LEU A 70 -2.71 -2.59 7.31
CA LEU A 70 -3.01 -1.16 7.46
C LEU A 70 -2.04 -0.43 8.40
N ASN A 71 -1.43 -1.14 9.34
CA ASN A 71 -0.45 -0.58 10.28
C ASN A 71 1.00 -0.55 9.74
N SER A 72 1.21 -0.92 8.47
CA SER A 72 2.51 -0.81 7.80
C SER A 72 2.78 0.63 7.36
N THR A 73 3.87 1.23 7.83
CA THR A 73 4.28 2.59 7.41
C THR A 73 4.51 2.67 5.89
N ALA A 74 5.14 1.65 5.30
CA ALA A 74 5.40 1.56 3.87
C ALA A 74 4.09 1.52 3.06
N GLU A 75 3.18 0.61 3.42
CA GLU A 75 1.91 0.47 2.72
C GLU A 75 1.01 1.68 2.94
N SER A 76 1.00 2.27 4.15
CA SER A 76 0.22 3.47 4.45
C SER A 76 0.65 4.68 3.61
N GLN A 77 1.95 4.87 3.39
CA GLN A 77 2.46 5.94 2.52
C GLN A 77 2.07 5.71 1.04
N THR A 78 2.21 4.48 0.56
CA THR A 78 1.78 4.10 -0.80
C THR A 78 0.27 4.26 -0.96
N LEU A 79 -0.52 3.76 0.00
CA LEU A 79 -1.98 3.84 0.03
C LEU A 79 -2.46 5.30 0.05
N SER A 80 -1.85 6.16 0.86
CA SER A 80 -2.19 7.59 0.93
C SER A 80 -2.08 8.25 -0.45
N MET A 81 -1.02 7.97 -1.21
CA MET A 81 -0.88 8.49 -2.57
C MET A 81 -1.90 7.87 -3.54
N ILE A 82 -2.17 6.56 -3.44
CA ILE A 82 -3.21 5.89 -4.23
C ILE A 82 -4.56 6.61 -4.02
N LEU A 83 -4.93 6.84 -2.76
CA LEU A 83 -6.20 7.51 -2.42
C LEU A 83 -6.26 8.93 -3.00
N GLN A 84 -5.18 9.71 -2.85
CA GLN A 84 -5.11 11.06 -3.41
C GLN A 84 -5.34 11.06 -4.94
N GLN A 85 -4.69 10.13 -5.65
CA GLN A 85 -4.84 10.03 -7.11
C GLN A 85 -6.24 9.56 -7.52
N LEU A 86 -6.84 8.59 -6.81
CA LEU A 86 -8.19 8.10 -7.10
C LEU A 86 -9.25 9.17 -6.84
N TYR A 87 -9.15 9.91 -5.73
CA TYR A 87 -10.08 11.01 -5.41
C TYR A 87 -10.01 12.14 -6.45
N ALA A 88 -8.81 12.47 -6.96
CA ALA A 88 -8.65 13.45 -8.02
C ALA A 88 -9.37 13.05 -9.32
N GLN A 89 -9.62 11.76 -9.52
CA GLN A 89 -10.36 11.20 -10.68
C GLN A 89 -11.83 10.88 -10.35
N ASN A 90 -12.35 11.29 -9.18
CA ASN A 90 -13.69 10.93 -8.69
C ASN A 90 -13.93 9.40 -8.63
N ILE A 91 -12.89 8.61 -8.37
CA ILE A 91 -12.96 7.16 -8.21
C ILE A 91 -13.17 6.83 -6.74
N ILE A 92 -14.04 5.86 -6.44
CA ILE A 92 -14.36 5.43 -5.08
C ILE A 92 -13.43 4.27 -4.70
N PRO A 93 -12.56 4.42 -3.67
CA PRO A 93 -11.73 3.30 -3.19
C PRO A 93 -12.53 2.40 -2.24
N LEU A 94 -12.31 1.10 -2.36
CA LEU A 94 -12.77 0.07 -1.42
C LEU A 94 -11.55 -0.68 -0.87
N ILE A 95 -11.16 -0.36 0.37
CA ILE A 95 -9.94 -0.86 0.99
C ILE A 95 -10.26 -2.06 1.87
N VAL A 96 -9.46 -3.13 1.75
CA VAL A 96 -9.52 -4.34 2.57
C VAL A 96 -8.10 -4.82 2.89
N GLU A 97 -7.96 -5.64 3.92
CA GLU A 97 -6.67 -6.16 4.40
C GLU A 97 -6.59 -7.67 4.21
N SER A 98 -5.47 -8.16 3.69
CA SER A 98 -5.23 -9.60 3.47
C SER A 98 -4.50 -10.29 4.61
N GLN A 99 -3.81 -9.56 5.48
CA GLN A 99 -3.04 -10.10 6.59
C GLN A 99 -2.03 -11.19 6.18
N PHE A 100 -1.44 -11.07 4.99
CA PHE A 100 -0.58 -12.07 4.36
C PHE A 100 -1.24 -13.45 4.16
N GLN A 101 -2.59 -13.51 4.11
CA GLN A 101 -3.34 -14.74 3.93
C GLN A 101 -3.91 -14.81 2.50
N PRO A 102 -3.47 -15.78 1.68
CA PRO A 102 -3.99 -15.95 0.32
C PRO A 102 -5.51 -16.18 0.27
N GLU A 103 -6.06 -16.86 1.27
CA GLU A 103 -7.49 -17.15 1.38
C GLU A 103 -8.32 -15.86 1.55
N LEU A 104 -7.78 -14.86 2.26
CA LEU A 104 -8.43 -13.55 2.37
C LEU A 104 -8.43 -12.82 1.03
N VAL A 105 -7.36 -12.90 0.23
CA VAL A 105 -7.33 -12.33 -1.13
C VAL A 105 -8.44 -12.94 -2.00
N ILE A 106 -8.61 -14.27 -1.95
CA ILE A 106 -9.67 -14.98 -2.69
C ILE A 106 -11.06 -14.48 -2.27
N ARG A 107 -11.30 -14.35 -0.96
CA ARG A 107 -12.57 -13.83 -0.40
C ARG A 107 -12.80 -12.38 -0.84
N HIS A 108 -11.77 -11.54 -0.83
CA HIS A 108 -11.86 -10.15 -1.25
C HIS A 108 -12.12 -10.02 -2.75
N PHE A 109 -11.54 -10.86 -3.59
CA PHE A 109 -11.89 -10.90 -5.01
C PHE A 109 -13.35 -11.30 -5.23
N ALA A 110 -13.89 -12.24 -4.45
CA ALA A 110 -15.31 -12.58 -4.50
C ALA A 110 -16.20 -11.40 -4.08
N LEU A 111 -15.86 -10.72 -2.99
CA LEU A 111 -16.53 -9.50 -2.53
C LEU A 111 -16.50 -8.40 -3.61
N PHE A 112 -15.35 -8.15 -4.21
CA PHE A 112 -15.18 -7.12 -5.23
C PHE A 112 -16.01 -7.41 -6.49
N ARG A 113 -16.09 -8.69 -6.92
CA ARG A 113 -17.01 -9.09 -8.01
C ARG A 113 -18.47 -8.82 -7.67
N GLN A 114 -18.91 -9.13 -6.44
CA GLN A 114 -20.28 -8.84 -5.98
C GLN A 114 -20.57 -7.34 -5.94
N ARG A 115 -19.58 -6.51 -5.60
CA ARG A 115 -19.67 -5.05 -5.55
C ARG A 115 -19.44 -4.39 -6.90
N ARG A 116 -19.16 -5.16 -7.96
CA ARG A 116 -18.85 -4.68 -9.31
C ARG A 116 -17.72 -3.65 -9.32
N VAL A 117 -16.63 -4.00 -8.66
CA VAL A 117 -15.40 -3.22 -8.64
C VAL A 117 -14.81 -3.22 -10.05
N ASP A 118 -14.43 -2.06 -10.58
CA ASP A 118 -13.97 -1.88 -11.96
C ASP A 118 -12.50 -2.29 -12.14
N GLY A 119 -11.69 -2.14 -11.08
CA GLY A 119 -10.28 -2.52 -11.09
C GLY A 119 -9.73 -2.75 -9.69
N VAL A 120 -8.57 -3.40 -9.59
CA VAL A 120 -7.95 -3.76 -8.32
C VAL A 120 -6.48 -3.34 -8.27
N ILE A 121 -6.05 -2.77 -7.14
CA ILE A 121 -4.65 -2.65 -6.75
C ILE A 121 -4.41 -3.64 -5.63
N LEU A 122 -3.46 -4.55 -5.82
CA LEU A 122 -3.16 -5.65 -4.91
C LEU A 122 -1.71 -5.55 -4.41
N PHE A 123 -1.53 -5.37 -3.11
CA PHE A 123 -0.20 -5.51 -2.51
C PHE A 123 0.17 -6.99 -2.44
N GLY A 124 1.19 -7.36 -3.21
CA GLY A 124 1.68 -8.73 -3.29
C GLY A 124 2.55 -9.10 -2.09
N PHE A 125 2.59 -10.40 -1.78
CA PHE A 125 3.41 -10.98 -0.72
C PHE A 125 3.85 -12.39 -1.08
N SER A 126 4.82 -12.94 -0.39
CA SER A 126 5.54 -14.15 -0.79
C SER A 126 4.66 -15.39 -0.96
N GLN A 127 3.68 -15.59 -0.06
CA GLN A 127 2.78 -16.74 -0.10
C GLN A 127 1.65 -16.61 -1.13
N LEU A 128 1.52 -15.45 -1.78
CA LEU A 128 0.47 -15.23 -2.78
C LEU A 128 0.91 -15.75 -4.14
N SER A 129 0.32 -16.85 -4.60
CA SER A 129 0.67 -17.47 -5.87
C SER A 129 0.09 -16.73 -7.08
N LEU A 130 0.72 -16.95 -8.25
CA LEU A 130 0.23 -16.38 -9.52
C LEU A 130 -1.20 -16.86 -9.84
N GLU A 131 -1.52 -18.13 -9.55
CA GLU A 131 -2.84 -18.71 -9.80
C GLU A 131 -3.95 -17.99 -9.03
N ILE A 132 -3.65 -17.54 -7.79
CA ILE A 132 -4.61 -16.75 -7.01
C ILE A 132 -4.76 -15.35 -7.61
N VAL A 133 -3.66 -14.69 -7.95
CA VAL A 133 -3.70 -13.36 -8.56
C VAL A 133 -4.48 -13.37 -9.87
N GLN A 134 -4.32 -14.41 -10.69
CA GLN A 134 -5.03 -14.60 -11.96
C GLN A 134 -6.53 -14.92 -11.80
N GLN A 135 -7.03 -15.18 -10.60
CA GLN A 135 -8.48 -15.30 -10.37
C GLN A 135 -9.22 -13.97 -10.56
N TRP A 136 -8.53 -12.84 -10.47
CA TRP A 136 -9.11 -11.56 -10.90
C TRP A 136 -9.01 -11.44 -12.43
N ARG A 137 -10.17 -11.35 -13.10
CA ARG A 137 -10.27 -11.30 -14.58
C ARG A 137 -10.41 -9.91 -15.16
N GLY A 138 -10.35 -8.87 -14.32
CA GLY A 138 -10.46 -7.46 -14.72
C GLY A 138 -9.12 -6.72 -14.65
N SER A 139 -9.20 -5.40 -14.69
CA SER A 139 -8.03 -4.51 -14.51
C SER A 139 -7.37 -4.77 -13.17
N LEU A 140 -6.06 -5.03 -13.16
CA LEU A 140 -5.29 -5.37 -11.99
C LEU A 140 -3.88 -4.79 -12.08
N VAL A 141 -3.41 -4.22 -10.98
CA VAL A 141 -2.01 -3.83 -10.79
C VAL A 141 -1.53 -4.40 -9.47
N THR A 142 -0.35 -5.01 -9.45
CA THR A 142 0.29 -5.44 -8.20
C THR A 142 1.32 -4.42 -7.72
N VAL A 143 1.47 -4.32 -6.41
CA VAL A 143 2.46 -3.47 -5.73
C VAL A 143 3.33 -4.35 -4.83
N ALA A 144 4.58 -3.99 -4.67
CA ALA A 144 5.64 -4.67 -3.93
C ALA A 144 6.15 -5.97 -4.58
N ARG A 145 5.29 -6.78 -5.19
CA ARG A 145 5.70 -8.02 -5.87
C ARG A 145 5.21 -8.03 -7.32
N ALA A 146 6.11 -8.38 -8.23
CA ALA A 146 5.81 -8.56 -9.64
C ALA A 146 5.40 -10.00 -9.95
N TYR A 147 4.47 -10.17 -10.87
CA TYR A 147 4.03 -11.48 -11.39
C TYR A 147 4.10 -11.50 -12.92
N PRO A 148 4.41 -12.63 -13.55
CA PRO A 148 4.48 -12.72 -15.01
C PRO A 148 3.19 -12.22 -15.69
N ASN A 149 3.35 -11.34 -16.69
CA ASN A 149 2.27 -10.77 -17.49
C ASN A 149 1.20 -9.96 -16.71
N ILE A 150 1.52 -9.52 -15.49
CA ILE A 150 0.66 -8.63 -14.70
C ILE A 150 1.38 -7.31 -14.51
N PRO A 151 0.72 -6.17 -14.74
CA PRO A 151 1.31 -4.86 -14.45
C PRO A 151 1.69 -4.74 -12.98
N ALA A 152 2.89 -4.27 -12.72
CA ALA A 152 3.41 -4.25 -11.36
C ALA A 152 4.26 -3.01 -11.09
N ILE A 153 4.23 -2.58 -9.83
CA ILE A 153 5.19 -1.65 -9.25
C ILE A 153 5.94 -2.41 -8.17
N TYR A 154 7.26 -2.47 -8.26
CA TYR A 154 8.09 -3.19 -7.30
C TYR A 154 9.33 -2.38 -6.92
N TYR A 155 10.01 -2.80 -5.88
CA TYR A 155 11.11 -2.06 -5.28
C TYR A 155 12.47 -2.68 -5.61
N ASP A 156 13.54 -1.88 -5.49
CA ASP A 156 14.91 -2.33 -5.69
C ASP A 156 15.57 -2.71 -4.35
N ASP A 157 15.11 -3.81 -3.77
CA ASP A 157 15.48 -4.28 -2.43
C ASP A 157 16.98 -4.55 -2.31
N GLU A 158 17.59 -5.17 -3.32
CA GLU A 158 19.02 -5.44 -3.35
C GLU A 158 19.85 -4.13 -3.36
N ASN A 159 19.47 -3.17 -4.22
CA ASN A 159 20.18 -1.91 -4.31
C ASN A 159 20.00 -1.05 -3.06
N ALA A 160 18.85 -1.13 -2.40
CA ALA A 160 18.60 -0.42 -1.15
C ALA A 160 19.59 -0.81 -0.06
N ILE A 161 19.76 -2.11 0.17
CA ILE A 161 20.73 -2.63 1.14
C ILE A 161 22.16 -2.27 0.73
N ARG A 162 22.53 -2.49 -0.54
CA ARG A 162 23.85 -2.15 -1.03
C ARG A 162 24.18 -0.68 -0.83
N THR A 163 23.23 0.21 -1.07
CA THR A 163 23.40 1.66 -0.91
C THR A 163 23.66 2.04 0.56
N LEU A 164 22.85 1.52 1.49
CA LEU A 164 23.03 1.79 2.92
C LEU A 164 24.33 1.18 3.46
N MET A 165 24.66 -0.05 3.08
CA MET A 165 25.90 -0.72 3.46
C MET A 165 27.13 0.04 2.94
N THR A 166 27.09 0.51 1.69
CA THR A 166 28.17 1.32 1.12
C THR A 166 28.37 2.59 1.92
N LYS A 167 27.29 3.28 2.30
CA LYS A 167 27.38 4.52 3.08
C LYS A 167 27.96 4.29 4.46
N LEU A 168 27.51 3.27 5.19
CA LEU A 168 28.05 2.90 6.50
C LEU A 168 29.53 2.48 6.40
N TYR A 169 29.88 1.73 5.37
CA TYR A 169 31.27 1.32 5.12
C TYR A 169 32.18 2.52 4.82
N GLN A 170 31.74 3.50 4.04
CA GLN A 170 32.45 4.75 3.78
C GLN A 170 32.62 5.61 5.03
N GLN A 171 31.70 5.53 5.99
CA GLN A 171 31.80 6.18 7.31
C GLN A 171 32.78 5.48 8.25
N GLY A 172 33.43 4.39 7.82
CA GLY A 172 34.43 3.66 8.59
C GLY A 172 33.89 2.46 9.38
N HIS A 173 32.58 2.16 9.31
CA HIS A 173 32.01 1.01 9.99
C HIS A 173 32.42 -0.29 9.32
N ARG A 174 32.86 -1.27 10.14
CA ARG A 174 33.28 -2.61 9.67
C ARG A 174 32.50 -3.73 10.37
N ASN A 175 31.98 -3.47 11.56
CA ASN A 175 31.10 -4.37 12.31
C ASN A 175 29.65 -3.88 12.20
N ILE A 176 29.09 -3.99 11.00
CA ILE A 176 27.72 -3.55 10.71
C ILE A 176 26.79 -4.72 11.00
N ALA A 177 25.97 -4.60 12.05
CA ALA A 177 24.96 -5.60 12.36
C ALA A 177 23.70 -5.35 11.51
N TYR A 178 23.02 -6.43 11.09
CA TYR A 178 21.81 -6.34 10.29
C TYR A 178 20.64 -7.05 10.98
N LEU A 179 19.62 -6.27 11.31
CA LEU A 179 18.34 -6.76 11.77
C LEU A 179 17.44 -6.94 10.55
N GLY A 180 17.42 -8.17 10.02
CA GLY A 180 16.72 -8.59 8.83
C GLY A 180 15.32 -9.09 9.10
N VAL A 181 14.62 -9.49 8.06
CA VAL A 181 13.33 -10.17 8.10
C VAL A 181 13.54 -11.62 7.72
N ASN A 182 12.62 -12.49 8.16
CA ASN A 182 12.66 -13.93 7.86
C ASN A 182 12.86 -14.16 6.35
N ASP A 183 13.78 -15.06 6.02
CA ASP A 183 14.20 -15.36 4.65
C ASP A 183 13.08 -15.97 3.77
N GLN A 184 11.99 -16.42 4.36
CA GLN A 184 10.79 -16.85 3.63
C GLN A 184 10.00 -15.68 3.01
N ASP A 185 10.23 -14.45 3.44
CA ASP A 185 9.74 -13.26 2.75
C ASP A 185 10.67 -12.95 1.57
N GLU A 186 10.18 -13.09 0.33
CA GLU A 186 11.00 -12.98 -0.87
C GLU A 186 11.64 -11.61 -1.04
N THR A 187 10.95 -10.53 -0.67
CA THR A 187 11.38 -9.15 -0.90
C THR A 187 12.10 -8.56 0.31
N THR A 188 11.38 -8.34 1.39
CA THR A 188 11.90 -7.69 2.60
C THR A 188 12.88 -8.60 3.37
N GLY A 189 12.73 -9.92 3.25
CA GLY A 189 13.62 -10.93 3.82
C GLY A 189 14.72 -11.33 2.83
N HIS A 190 14.42 -12.29 1.97
CA HIS A 190 15.42 -12.98 1.13
C HIS A 190 16.32 -12.04 0.33
N ASP A 191 15.75 -11.14 -0.47
CA ASP A 191 16.54 -10.27 -1.34
C ASP A 191 17.42 -9.30 -0.55
N ARG A 192 16.90 -8.76 0.55
CA ARG A 192 17.67 -7.86 1.43
C ARG A 192 18.74 -8.60 2.22
N ASN A 193 18.43 -9.78 2.79
CA ASN A 193 19.38 -10.61 3.53
C ASN A 193 20.52 -11.03 2.61
N ARG A 194 20.22 -11.51 1.41
CA ARG A 194 21.20 -11.91 0.40
C ARG A 194 22.12 -10.74 0.01
N SER A 195 21.55 -9.55 -0.20
CA SER A 195 22.33 -8.36 -0.55
C SER A 195 23.29 -7.96 0.58
N TYR A 196 22.84 -8.02 1.85
CA TYR A 196 23.70 -7.78 3.02
C TYR A 196 24.86 -8.78 3.08
N LEU A 197 24.58 -10.07 2.97
CA LEU A 197 25.59 -11.12 3.01
C LEU A 197 26.58 -11.01 1.86
N ALA A 198 26.12 -10.72 0.65
CA ALA A 198 26.96 -10.50 -0.51
C ALA A 198 27.89 -9.29 -0.33
N PHE A 199 27.39 -8.20 0.26
CA PHE A 199 28.21 -7.04 0.58
C PHE A 199 29.29 -7.38 1.61
N CYS A 200 28.95 -8.07 2.70
CA CYS A 200 29.90 -8.48 3.72
C CYS A 200 31.02 -9.37 3.12
N ASN A 201 30.65 -10.32 2.28
CA ASN A 201 31.60 -11.21 1.61
C ASN A 201 32.54 -10.43 0.67
N SER A 202 32.02 -9.56 -0.17
CA SER A 202 32.81 -8.79 -1.16
C SER A 202 33.78 -7.79 -0.52
N HIS A 203 33.46 -7.28 0.68
CA HIS A 203 34.29 -6.33 1.43
C HIS A 203 35.08 -6.96 2.56
N GLN A 204 35.04 -8.29 2.70
CA GLN A 204 35.72 -9.05 3.74
C GLN A 204 35.47 -8.55 5.16
N ILE A 205 34.22 -8.14 5.44
CA ILE A 205 33.78 -7.76 6.78
C ILE A 205 32.88 -8.85 7.40
N PRO A 206 32.90 -8.98 8.75
CA PRO A 206 32.12 -10.03 9.41
C PRO A 206 30.63 -9.82 9.26
N ALA A 207 29.92 -10.86 8.85
CA ALA A 207 28.46 -10.83 8.83
C ALA A 207 27.87 -11.04 10.23
N ASN A 208 26.89 -10.22 10.59
CA ASN A 208 26.12 -10.31 11.82
C ASN A 208 24.65 -10.05 11.50
N LEU A 209 23.96 -11.07 11.00
CA LEU A 209 22.56 -11.02 10.61
C LEU A 209 21.72 -11.76 11.64
N VAL A 210 20.62 -11.13 12.07
CA VAL A 210 19.58 -11.74 12.90
C VAL A 210 18.23 -11.43 12.28
N GLU A 211 17.40 -12.44 12.11
CA GLU A 211 16.08 -12.33 11.52
C GLU A 211 15.02 -12.10 12.59
N ALA A 212 14.03 -11.27 12.24
CA ALA A 212 12.84 -10.97 13.02
C ALA A 212 11.59 -11.00 12.12
N GLU A 213 10.41 -11.08 12.72
CA GLU A 213 9.18 -10.77 12.03
C GLU A 213 9.05 -9.25 11.80
N LEU A 214 8.23 -8.82 10.83
CA LEU A 214 8.00 -7.41 10.51
C LEU A 214 7.17 -6.68 11.59
N THR A 215 7.51 -6.87 12.86
CA THR A 215 6.88 -6.21 14.01
C THR A 215 7.92 -5.57 14.92
N ILE A 216 7.52 -4.51 15.63
CA ILE A 216 8.40 -3.84 16.60
C ILE A 216 8.76 -4.80 17.74
N GLU A 217 7.82 -5.60 18.19
CA GLU A 217 8.02 -6.58 19.26
C GLU A 217 9.06 -7.63 18.90
N SER A 218 8.89 -8.27 17.76
CA SER A 218 9.84 -9.30 17.30
C SER A 218 11.24 -8.74 17.11
N GLY A 219 11.35 -7.55 16.48
CA GLY A 219 12.63 -6.89 16.31
C GLY A 219 13.31 -6.60 17.63
N TYR A 220 12.58 -6.09 18.63
CA TYR A 220 13.10 -5.81 19.97
C TYR A 220 13.64 -7.09 20.67
N LEU A 221 12.89 -8.18 20.61
CA LEU A 221 13.29 -9.47 21.19
C LEU A 221 14.55 -10.07 20.58
N GLN A 222 14.85 -9.73 19.32
CA GLN A 222 16.06 -10.20 18.65
C GLN A 222 17.31 -9.33 18.91
N MET A 223 17.16 -8.13 19.44
CA MET A 223 18.29 -7.22 19.71
C MET A 223 19.37 -7.82 20.62
N PRO A 224 19.07 -8.50 21.75
CA PRO A 224 20.09 -9.12 22.58
C PRO A 224 20.97 -10.12 21.82
N LYS A 225 20.41 -10.84 20.84
CA LYS A 225 21.15 -11.78 19.99
C LYS A 225 22.05 -11.03 19.01
N LEU A 226 21.54 -9.95 18.40
CA LEU A 226 22.30 -9.10 17.48
C LEU A 226 23.52 -8.46 18.16
N MET A 227 23.36 -8.06 19.42
CA MET A 227 24.38 -7.36 20.22
C MET A 227 25.43 -8.29 20.89
N ARG A 228 25.37 -9.62 20.67
CA ARG A 228 26.37 -10.55 21.19
C ARG A 228 27.76 -10.39 20.57
N LYS A 229 27.82 -9.88 19.35
CA LYS A 229 29.07 -9.59 18.63
C LYS A 229 29.38 -8.10 18.73
N PRO A 230 30.66 -7.69 18.52
CA PRO A 230 30.96 -6.26 18.39
C PRO A 230 30.14 -5.60 17.27
N VAL A 231 29.52 -4.47 17.58
CA VAL A 231 28.69 -3.71 16.64
C VAL A 231 29.16 -2.27 16.59
N SER A 232 29.38 -1.72 15.41
CA SER A 232 29.73 -0.31 15.20
C SER A 232 28.60 0.51 14.57
N ALA A 233 27.66 -0.15 13.89
CA ALA A 233 26.43 0.42 13.33
C ALA A 233 25.38 -0.68 13.15
N ILE A 234 24.10 -0.32 13.15
CA ILE A 234 23.00 -1.25 12.95
C ILE A 234 22.24 -0.84 11.69
N LEU A 235 22.12 -1.78 10.74
CA LEU A 235 21.23 -1.67 9.59
C LEU A 235 19.96 -2.47 9.87
N CYS A 236 18.79 -1.88 9.62
CA CYS A 236 17.49 -2.53 9.79
C CYS A 236 16.78 -2.67 8.45
N ALA A 237 16.18 -3.83 8.20
CA ALA A 237 15.46 -4.11 6.96
C ALA A 237 14.24 -3.19 6.73
N SER A 238 13.69 -2.61 7.79
CA SER A 238 12.55 -1.71 7.72
C SER A 238 12.58 -0.66 8.82
N SER A 239 11.78 0.40 8.67
CA SER A 239 11.63 1.42 9.71
C SER A 239 11.00 0.87 11.00
N SER A 240 10.14 -0.15 10.92
CA SER A 240 9.58 -0.80 12.13
C SER A 240 10.66 -1.50 12.95
N LEU A 241 11.57 -2.23 12.28
CA LEU A 241 12.71 -2.86 12.95
C LEU A 241 13.72 -1.83 13.48
N ALA A 242 13.86 -0.69 12.80
CA ALA A 242 14.70 0.41 13.31
C ALA A 242 14.12 1.05 14.58
N ILE A 243 12.79 1.14 14.72
CA ILE A 243 12.14 1.55 15.98
C ILE A 243 12.47 0.56 17.10
N SER A 244 12.48 -0.74 16.81
CA SER A 244 12.86 -1.78 17.77
C SER A 244 14.30 -1.60 18.25
N ALA A 245 15.22 -1.40 17.30
CA ALA A 245 16.62 -1.16 17.59
C ALA A 245 16.83 0.12 18.40
N LEU A 246 16.17 1.23 18.02
CA LEU A 246 16.25 2.50 18.74
C LEU A 246 15.79 2.36 20.19
N LYS A 247 14.62 1.72 20.41
CA LYS A 247 14.10 1.46 21.74
C LYS A 247 15.10 0.67 22.60
N TYR A 248 15.63 -0.43 22.05
CA TYR A 248 16.63 -1.25 22.76
C TYR A 248 17.89 -0.46 23.11
N LEU A 249 18.42 0.34 22.18
CA LEU A 249 19.61 1.15 22.40
C LEU A 249 19.38 2.20 23.50
N GLN A 250 18.22 2.87 23.50
CA GLN A 250 17.87 3.86 24.51
C GLN A 250 17.75 3.24 25.91
N GLU A 251 17.08 2.10 26.05
CA GLU A 251 16.91 1.40 27.34
C GLU A 251 18.26 0.88 27.88
N ASN A 252 19.21 0.54 27.01
CA ASN A 252 20.54 0.08 27.39
C ASN A 252 21.60 1.21 27.38
N GLN A 253 21.20 2.47 27.27
CA GLN A 253 22.09 3.65 27.24
C GLN A 253 23.20 3.55 26.18
N GLN A 254 22.92 2.93 25.05
CA GLN A 254 23.85 2.76 23.93
C GLN A 254 23.54 3.78 22.83
N ASN A 255 24.59 4.34 22.23
CA ASN A 255 24.46 5.28 21.12
C ASN A 255 25.20 4.74 19.90
N LEU A 256 24.51 3.98 19.07
CA LEU A 256 25.04 3.44 17.81
C LEU A 256 24.30 4.08 16.63
N PRO A 257 25.01 4.34 15.51
CA PRO A 257 24.37 4.73 14.26
C PRO A 257 23.36 3.68 13.81
N LEU A 258 22.19 4.16 13.41
CA LEU A 258 21.10 3.37 12.82
C LEU A 258 20.96 3.68 11.34
N ALA A 259 20.73 2.67 10.54
CA ALA A 259 20.33 2.82 9.16
C ALA A 259 19.08 1.97 8.89
N CYS A 260 18.16 2.44 8.05
CA CYS A 260 17.00 1.64 7.66
C CYS A 260 16.43 2.01 6.31
N ILE A 261 15.69 1.07 5.73
CA ILE A 261 14.89 1.29 4.54
C ILE A 261 13.54 1.91 4.94
N GLY A 262 13.17 2.98 4.24
CA GLY A 262 11.93 3.73 4.46
C GLY A 262 12.06 4.81 5.53
N GLN A 263 11.40 5.92 5.26
CA GLN A 263 11.33 7.06 6.19
C GLN A 263 10.22 6.83 7.23
N ASN A 264 10.47 7.26 8.46
CA ASN A 264 9.48 7.25 9.54
C ASN A 264 9.68 8.48 10.44
N VAL A 265 8.62 9.25 10.63
CA VAL A 265 8.64 10.50 11.40
C VAL A 265 9.09 10.26 12.84
N LEU A 266 8.66 9.17 13.48
CA LEU A 266 9.06 8.85 14.85
C LEU A 266 10.57 8.61 14.95
N LEU A 267 11.14 7.87 13.99
CA LEU A 267 12.59 7.66 13.95
C LEU A 267 13.34 8.99 13.79
N GLN A 268 12.87 9.86 12.90
CA GLN A 268 13.48 11.18 12.68
C GLN A 268 13.41 12.08 13.92
N CYS A 269 12.35 11.96 14.72
CA CYS A 269 12.20 12.75 15.96
C CYS A 269 13.10 12.26 17.09
N PHE A 270 13.37 10.97 17.18
CA PHE A 270 13.99 10.38 18.38
C PHE A 270 15.39 9.79 18.15
N ALA A 271 15.79 9.51 16.92
CA ALA A 271 17.11 9.00 16.60
C ALA A 271 18.06 10.16 16.23
N THR A 272 19.16 10.31 16.98
CA THR A 272 20.15 11.38 16.75
C THR A 272 21.15 11.08 15.63
N ASN A 273 21.35 9.81 15.30
CA ASN A 273 22.30 9.35 14.27
C ASN A 273 21.61 8.29 13.40
N LEU A 274 20.76 8.77 12.49
CA LEU A 274 19.90 7.95 11.64
C LEU A 274 20.21 8.21 10.16
N LEU A 275 20.50 7.14 9.43
CA LEU A 275 20.56 7.13 7.96
C LEU A 275 19.31 6.44 7.43
N THR A 276 18.47 7.16 6.69
CA THR A 276 17.29 6.60 6.04
C THR A 276 17.44 6.59 4.53
N LEU A 277 16.77 5.65 3.91
CA LEU A 277 16.68 5.56 2.46
C LEU A 277 15.22 5.79 2.06
N ASP A 278 14.99 6.78 1.20
CA ASP A 278 13.67 6.96 0.58
C ASP A 278 13.44 5.84 -0.43
N PHE A 279 12.46 5.00 -0.14
CA PHE A 279 12.12 3.83 -0.96
C PHE A 279 11.03 4.12 -1.98
N GLY A 280 10.62 5.39 -2.13
CA GLY A 280 9.69 5.85 -3.15
C GLY A 280 8.26 5.35 -2.98
N TYR A 281 7.80 5.09 -1.76
CA TYR A 281 6.45 4.59 -1.49
C TYR A 281 5.33 5.46 -2.10
N PRO A 282 5.39 6.80 -2.02
CA PRO A 282 4.41 7.66 -2.70
C PRO A 282 4.48 7.53 -4.23
N GLN A 283 5.68 7.41 -4.80
CA GLN A 283 5.86 7.23 -6.24
C GLN A 283 5.27 5.90 -6.71
N ALA A 284 5.43 4.83 -5.92
CA ALA A 284 4.81 3.54 -6.20
C ALA A 284 3.28 3.66 -6.26
N GLY A 285 2.68 4.38 -5.32
CA GLY A 285 1.24 4.62 -5.31
C GLY A 285 0.75 5.38 -6.54
N LYS A 286 1.46 6.43 -6.93
CA LYS A 286 1.17 7.21 -8.15
C LYS A 286 1.22 6.33 -9.40
N TRP A 287 2.28 5.57 -9.58
CA TRP A 287 2.44 4.69 -10.75
C TRP A 287 1.44 3.55 -10.77
N ALA A 288 1.06 3.00 -9.61
CA ALA A 288 0.04 1.96 -9.54
C ALA A 288 -1.32 2.46 -10.06
N VAL A 289 -1.71 3.69 -9.71
CA VAL A 289 -2.94 4.29 -10.23
C VAL A 289 -2.83 4.60 -11.72
N GLU A 290 -1.70 5.13 -12.21
CA GLU A 290 -1.47 5.38 -13.63
C GLU A 290 -1.64 4.10 -14.48
N LEU A 291 -1.05 2.98 -14.06
CA LEU A 291 -1.19 1.69 -14.74
C LEU A 291 -2.63 1.18 -14.70
N LEU A 292 -3.31 1.33 -13.57
CA LEU A 292 -4.69 0.91 -13.43
C LEU A 292 -5.63 1.74 -14.33
N LEU A 293 -5.47 3.06 -14.35
CA LEU A 293 -6.26 3.96 -15.20
C LEU A 293 -6.05 3.66 -16.70
N THR A 294 -4.84 3.28 -17.09
CA THR A 294 -4.54 2.84 -18.45
C THR A 294 -5.40 1.63 -18.84
N GLN A 295 -5.53 0.65 -17.94
CA GLN A 295 -6.37 -0.53 -18.18
C GLN A 295 -7.88 -0.20 -18.14
N LEU A 296 -8.32 0.65 -17.22
CA LEU A 296 -9.72 1.11 -17.14
C LEU A 296 -10.13 1.90 -18.39
N GLY A 297 -9.17 2.56 -19.04
CA GLY A 297 -9.34 3.20 -20.34
C GLY A 297 -9.35 2.25 -21.54
N GLY A 298 -9.35 0.92 -21.31
CA GLY A 298 -9.43 -0.11 -22.35
C GLY A 298 -8.09 -0.50 -23.00
N LYS A 299 -6.96 -0.01 -22.49
CA LYS A 299 -5.62 -0.40 -23.00
C LYS A 299 -5.07 -1.56 -22.19
N THR A 300 -4.67 -2.63 -22.86
CA THR A 300 -3.94 -3.74 -22.22
C THR A 300 -2.49 -3.33 -21.97
N THR A 301 -1.98 -3.60 -20.78
CA THR A 301 -0.56 -3.41 -20.42
C THR A 301 -0.08 -4.54 -19.55
N THR A 302 1.18 -4.92 -19.67
CA THR A 302 1.91 -5.83 -18.78
C THR A 302 3.15 -5.13 -18.21
N GLU A 303 3.15 -3.80 -18.25
CA GLU A 303 4.28 -2.98 -17.82
C GLU A 303 4.60 -3.20 -16.34
N GLN A 304 5.88 -3.38 -16.06
CA GLN A 304 6.41 -3.52 -14.71
C GLN A 304 7.43 -2.40 -14.47
N ARG A 305 7.23 -1.64 -13.40
CA ARG A 305 8.09 -0.50 -13.05
C ARG A 305 8.80 -0.77 -11.74
N LYS A 306 10.13 -0.67 -11.77
CA LYS A 306 10.96 -0.69 -10.57
C LYS A 306 11.09 0.72 -10.01
N VAL A 307 10.75 0.91 -8.73
CA VAL A 307 10.90 2.21 -8.05
C VAL A 307 12.37 2.44 -7.72
N PRO A 308 12.96 3.57 -8.15
CA PRO A 308 14.35 3.88 -7.81
C PRO A 308 14.49 4.24 -6.33
N VAL A 309 15.63 3.90 -5.74
CA VAL A 309 15.99 4.25 -4.37
C VAL A 309 16.78 5.56 -4.32
N ASN A 310 16.50 6.40 -3.33
CA ASN A 310 17.23 7.64 -3.09
C ASN A 310 17.69 7.72 -1.63
N LEU A 311 18.95 8.11 -1.40
CA LEU A 311 19.42 8.47 -0.06
C LEU A 311 18.79 9.82 0.32
N SER A 312 18.20 9.88 1.51
CA SER A 312 17.61 11.09 2.10
C SER A 312 18.52 11.70 3.15
#